data_9ef57594d06bbe4177b1b09b1bc95b3e
#
_entry.id   9ef57594d06bbe4177b1b09b1bc95b3e
#
_cell.length_a   1.000
_cell.length_b   1.000
_cell.length_c   1.000
_cell.angle_alpha   90.00
_cell.angle_beta   90.00
_cell.angle_gamma   90.00
#
_symmetry.space_group_name_H-M   'P 1'
#
loop_
_entity.id
_entity.type
_entity.pdbx_description
1 polymer ?
#
loop_
_entity_poly.entity_id
_entity_poly.type
_entity_poly.pdbx_seq_one_letter_code
_entity_poly.pdbx_strand_id
1 'polypeptide(L)'
;FSSGGKPEHIPELSYAQFIAAHKRFYHPSNARIFLDGHMDAERVLAYIDAEYLSQYTYRAPDFDFTVQQPRTGEATVYYEAMPGEETLCHMSLSRLLCRYDDVETVYAAKILSDYLTGSNEGPLKRAFLERGLAQDVTLEISDGIYQPSAALIVRNTTRDAFDKVKTLAAEVTRDMLAAGLDRA
;
A
#
# COMPACT_ATOMS: atom_id res chain seq x y z
N PHE A 1 -1.49 -6.31 -7.68
CA PHE A 1 -0.71 -7.55 -7.74
C PHE A 1 -0.21 -7.93 -6.36
N SER A 2 -0.37 -9.18 -5.96
CA SER A 2 0.30 -9.73 -4.80
C SER A 2 1.72 -10.12 -5.21
N SER A 3 2.75 -9.57 -4.57
CA SER A 3 4.14 -9.82 -4.96
C SER A 3 4.60 -11.25 -4.66
N GLY A 4 3.97 -11.93 -3.71
CA GLY A 4 4.28 -13.33 -3.36
C GLY A 4 3.44 -14.37 -4.10
N GLY A 5 2.47 -13.93 -4.91
CA GLY A 5 1.46 -14.79 -5.52
C GLY A 5 0.37 -15.20 -4.53
N LYS A 6 -0.65 -15.85 -5.04
CA LYS A 6 -1.72 -16.41 -4.21
C LYS A 6 -1.41 -17.87 -3.92
N PRO A 7 -1.48 -18.32 -2.65
CA PRO A 7 -1.16 -19.70 -2.27
C PRO A 7 -1.90 -20.75 -3.10
N GLU A 8 -3.15 -20.45 -3.48
CA GLU A 8 -4.00 -21.35 -4.28
C GLU A 8 -3.45 -21.57 -5.70
N HIS A 9 -2.78 -20.57 -6.27
CA HIS A 9 -2.27 -20.60 -7.65
C HIS A 9 -0.80 -20.98 -7.77
N ILE A 10 -0.02 -20.92 -6.69
CA ILE A 10 1.39 -21.29 -6.72
C ILE A 10 1.60 -22.73 -7.21
N PRO A 11 0.83 -23.74 -6.73
CA PRO A 11 0.98 -25.12 -7.19
C PRO A 11 0.60 -25.36 -8.66
N GLU A 12 -0.15 -24.43 -9.26
CA GLU A 12 -0.58 -24.54 -10.67
C GLU A 12 0.51 -24.10 -11.65
N LEU A 13 1.59 -23.46 -11.18
CA LEU A 13 2.68 -22.98 -12.01
C LEU A 13 3.54 -24.14 -12.52
N SER A 14 3.63 -24.27 -13.85
CA SER A 14 4.60 -25.15 -14.44
C SER A 14 6.01 -24.56 -14.42
N TYR A 15 7.04 -25.42 -14.41
CA TYR A 15 8.44 -24.99 -14.53
C TYR A 15 8.70 -24.11 -15.76
N ALA A 16 8.07 -24.43 -16.90
CA ALA A 16 8.20 -23.64 -18.11
C ALA A 16 7.65 -22.21 -17.94
N GLN A 17 6.49 -22.05 -17.30
CA GLN A 17 5.91 -20.74 -16.99
C GLN A 17 6.79 -19.94 -16.03
N PHE A 18 7.32 -20.58 -14.99
CA PHE A 18 8.23 -19.96 -14.05
C PHE A 18 9.50 -19.42 -14.74
N ILE A 19 10.16 -20.25 -15.57
CA ILE A 19 11.37 -19.84 -16.31
C ILE A 19 11.06 -18.75 -17.34
N ALA A 20 9.92 -18.83 -18.02
CA ALA A 20 9.50 -17.80 -18.98
C ALA A 20 9.27 -16.44 -18.29
N ALA A 21 8.60 -16.43 -17.14
CA ALA A 21 8.41 -15.23 -16.33
C ALA A 21 9.76 -14.65 -15.85
N HIS A 22 10.65 -15.51 -15.34
CA HIS A 22 11.98 -15.07 -14.93
C HIS A 22 12.75 -14.42 -16.10
N LYS A 23 12.84 -15.08 -17.26
CA LYS A 23 13.52 -14.54 -18.45
C LYS A 23 12.91 -13.24 -18.97
N ARG A 24 11.59 -13.06 -18.80
CA ARG A 24 10.88 -11.84 -19.20
C ARG A 24 11.24 -10.68 -18.32
N PHE A 25 11.22 -10.83 -17.00
CA PHE A 25 11.35 -9.74 -16.05
C PHE A 25 12.80 -9.48 -15.58
N TYR A 26 13.61 -10.54 -15.51
CA TYR A 26 15.00 -10.47 -15.05
C TYR A 26 15.98 -10.36 -16.24
N HIS A 27 15.75 -9.35 -17.07
CA HIS A 27 16.64 -9.02 -18.19
C HIS A 27 17.41 -7.74 -17.88
N PRO A 28 18.72 -7.62 -18.24
CA PRO A 28 19.52 -6.42 -17.96
C PRO A 28 18.90 -5.13 -18.46
N SER A 29 18.17 -5.15 -19.58
CA SER A 29 17.46 -3.97 -20.10
C SER A 29 16.38 -3.45 -19.16
N ASN A 30 15.94 -4.24 -18.19
CA ASN A 30 15.00 -3.87 -17.12
C ASN A 30 15.69 -3.58 -15.78
N ALA A 31 17.01 -3.67 -15.72
CA ALA A 31 17.77 -3.41 -14.51
C ALA A 31 18.18 -1.92 -14.40
N ARG A 32 18.37 -1.47 -13.18
CA ARG A 32 19.05 -0.23 -12.85
C ARG A 32 20.14 -0.57 -11.84
N ILE A 33 21.37 -0.18 -12.18
CA ILE A 33 22.53 -0.41 -11.31
C ILE A 33 22.85 0.91 -10.62
N PHE A 34 22.88 0.88 -9.30
CA PHE A 34 23.30 1.99 -8.47
C PHE A 34 24.60 1.60 -7.79
N LEU A 35 25.64 2.45 -7.94
CA LEU A 35 26.97 2.25 -7.33
C LEU A 35 27.22 3.43 -6.39
N ASP A 36 27.55 3.14 -5.13
CA ASP A 36 27.88 4.15 -4.13
C ASP A 36 29.14 3.73 -3.36
N GLY A 37 29.91 4.74 -2.91
CA GLY A 37 31.13 4.55 -2.14
C GLY A 37 32.42 4.89 -2.92
N HIS A 38 33.57 4.76 -2.24
CA HIS A 38 34.87 5.00 -2.84
C HIS A 38 35.31 3.80 -3.68
N MET A 39 35.12 3.87 -4.98
CA MET A 39 35.46 2.81 -5.93
C MET A 39 35.96 3.36 -7.26
N ASP A 40 36.71 2.54 -8.00
CA ASP A 40 37.02 2.79 -9.40
C ASP A 40 35.82 2.42 -10.27
N ALA A 41 35.00 3.42 -10.61
CA ALA A 41 33.76 3.23 -11.34
C ALA A 41 34.02 2.65 -12.75
N GLU A 42 35.09 3.06 -13.44
CA GLU A 42 35.41 2.54 -14.77
C GLU A 42 35.75 1.06 -14.74
N ARG A 43 36.52 0.65 -13.76
CA ARG A 43 36.86 -0.77 -13.57
C ARG A 43 35.62 -1.63 -13.23
N VAL A 44 34.73 -1.11 -12.40
CA VAL A 44 33.50 -1.84 -12.03
C VAL A 44 32.56 -1.94 -13.22
N LEU A 45 32.38 -0.86 -13.98
CA LEU A 45 31.55 -0.87 -15.19
C LEU A 45 32.12 -1.81 -16.26
N ALA A 46 33.44 -1.79 -16.49
CA ALA A 46 34.08 -2.71 -17.42
C ALA A 46 33.89 -4.19 -17.01
N TYR A 47 33.97 -4.48 -15.72
CA TYR A 47 33.72 -5.82 -15.20
C TYR A 47 32.26 -6.25 -15.43
N ILE A 48 31.30 -5.38 -15.09
CA ILE A 48 29.87 -5.66 -15.28
C ILE A 48 29.57 -5.91 -16.76
N ASP A 49 30.13 -5.10 -17.64
CA ASP A 49 29.94 -5.27 -19.08
C ASP A 49 30.52 -6.60 -19.57
N ALA A 50 31.80 -6.88 -19.26
CA ALA A 50 32.47 -8.09 -19.72
C ALA A 50 31.84 -9.38 -19.22
N GLU A 51 31.49 -9.43 -17.92
CA GLU A 51 31.02 -10.66 -17.29
C GLU A 51 29.51 -10.91 -17.43
N TYR A 52 28.72 -9.85 -17.63
CA TYR A 52 27.27 -9.96 -17.62
C TYR A 52 26.59 -9.34 -18.84
N LEU A 53 26.83 -8.07 -19.14
CA LEU A 53 26.01 -7.34 -20.12
C LEU A 53 26.32 -7.72 -21.56
N SER A 54 27.59 -8.01 -21.88
CA SER A 54 28.03 -8.43 -23.23
C SER A 54 27.32 -9.67 -23.78
N GLN A 55 26.72 -10.48 -22.90
CA GLN A 55 25.96 -11.67 -23.26
C GLN A 55 24.53 -11.37 -23.71
N TYR A 56 24.07 -10.12 -23.56
CA TYR A 56 22.70 -9.73 -23.83
C TYR A 56 22.64 -8.65 -24.91
N THR A 57 21.58 -8.73 -25.70
CA THR A 57 21.21 -7.65 -26.62
C THR A 57 20.11 -6.81 -25.98
N TYR A 58 20.16 -5.49 -26.16
CA TYR A 58 19.12 -4.61 -25.65
C TYR A 58 17.74 -5.05 -26.14
N ARG A 59 16.80 -5.10 -25.20
CA ARG A 59 15.39 -5.39 -25.44
C ARG A 59 14.55 -4.38 -24.67
N ALA A 60 13.70 -3.63 -25.37
CA ALA A 60 12.77 -2.73 -24.69
C ALA A 60 11.93 -3.51 -23.66
N PRO A 61 11.85 -3.04 -22.40
CA PRO A 61 11.01 -3.67 -21.40
C PRO A 61 9.55 -3.66 -21.87
N ASP A 62 8.95 -4.84 -21.92
CA ASP A 62 7.54 -5.03 -22.27
C ASP A 62 6.74 -5.25 -21.00
N PHE A 63 6.35 -4.14 -20.37
CA PHE A 63 5.50 -4.14 -19.18
C PHE A 63 4.21 -3.40 -19.50
N ASP A 64 3.14 -4.16 -19.59
CA ASP A 64 1.80 -3.59 -19.62
C ASP A 64 1.26 -3.50 -18.18
N PHE A 65 1.38 -2.32 -17.60
CA PHE A 65 0.77 -2.01 -16.31
C PHE A 65 -0.64 -1.48 -16.54
N THR A 66 -1.58 -2.39 -16.60
CA THR A 66 -2.98 -2.03 -16.71
C THR A 66 -3.48 -1.38 -15.43
N VAL A 67 -4.04 -0.17 -15.56
CA VAL A 67 -4.75 0.49 -14.46
C VAL A 67 -5.96 -0.36 -14.07
N GLN A 68 -6.01 -0.80 -12.82
CA GLN A 68 -7.14 -1.54 -12.30
C GLN A 68 -8.29 -0.60 -11.95
N GLN A 69 -9.50 -0.97 -12.36
CA GLN A 69 -10.68 -0.26 -11.92
C GLN A 69 -10.91 -0.48 -10.42
N PRO A 70 -11.31 0.57 -9.68
CA PRO A 70 -11.63 0.43 -8.27
C PRO A 70 -12.71 -0.63 -8.07
N ARG A 71 -12.49 -1.54 -7.13
CA ARG A 71 -13.56 -2.43 -6.67
C ARG A 71 -14.50 -1.61 -5.80
N THR A 72 -15.76 -1.62 -6.14
CA THR A 72 -16.84 -1.03 -5.35
C THR A 72 -17.59 -2.14 -4.60
N GLY A 73 -18.10 -1.81 -3.42
CA GLY A 73 -18.88 -2.73 -2.60
C GLY A 73 -18.14 -3.18 -1.35
N GLU A 74 -18.78 -4.06 -0.60
CA GLU A 74 -18.29 -4.57 0.67
C GLU A 74 -17.84 -6.03 0.51
N ALA A 75 -16.79 -6.39 1.25
CA ALA A 75 -16.33 -7.76 1.37
C ALA A 75 -16.12 -8.09 2.85
N THR A 76 -16.55 -9.27 3.26
CA THR A 76 -16.34 -9.77 4.62
C THR A 76 -15.38 -10.95 4.55
N VAL A 77 -14.33 -10.91 5.39
CA VAL A 77 -13.37 -11.99 5.54
C VAL A 77 -13.45 -12.45 7.00
N TYR A 78 -13.54 -13.76 7.20
CA TYR A 78 -13.55 -14.36 8.52
C TYR A 78 -12.12 -14.79 8.90
N TYR A 79 -11.78 -14.61 10.15
CA TYR A 79 -10.50 -15.04 10.73
C TYR A 79 -10.75 -15.66 12.11
N GLU A 80 -9.79 -16.43 12.60
CA GLU A 80 -9.86 -17.00 13.93
C GLU A 80 -9.59 -15.92 14.99
N ALA A 81 -10.56 -15.72 15.88
CA ALA A 81 -10.46 -14.72 16.94
C ALA A 81 -9.64 -15.24 18.12
N MET A 82 -8.98 -14.33 18.81
CA MET A 82 -8.36 -14.66 20.10
C MET A 82 -9.45 -14.90 21.17
N PRO A 83 -9.19 -15.76 22.15
CA PRO A 83 -10.13 -15.98 23.25
C PRO A 83 -10.54 -14.66 23.94
N GLY A 84 -11.84 -14.42 24.02
CA GLY A 84 -12.42 -13.18 24.59
C GLY A 84 -12.62 -12.05 23.58
N GLU A 85 -12.23 -12.22 22.31
CA GLU A 85 -12.38 -11.23 21.23
C GLU A 85 -13.39 -11.68 20.16
N GLU A 86 -14.20 -12.68 20.42
CA GLU A 86 -15.09 -13.31 19.43
C GLU A 86 -16.16 -12.37 18.85
N THR A 87 -16.46 -11.28 19.56
CA THR A 87 -17.39 -10.24 19.10
C THR A 87 -16.72 -9.06 18.42
N LEU A 88 -15.38 -8.99 18.49
CA LEU A 88 -14.61 -7.91 17.91
C LEU A 88 -14.33 -8.18 16.43
N CYS A 89 -14.25 -7.12 15.67
CA CYS A 89 -13.90 -7.16 14.26
C CYS A 89 -13.06 -5.94 13.85
N HIS A 90 -12.45 -6.05 12.69
CA HIS A 90 -11.75 -4.95 12.06
C HIS A 90 -12.56 -4.45 10.87
N MET A 91 -12.54 -3.14 10.67
CA MET A 91 -13.15 -2.51 9.51
C MET A 91 -12.10 -1.75 8.72
N SER A 92 -12.12 -1.86 7.40
CA SER A 92 -11.28 -1.06 6.52
C SER A 92 -12.15 -0.32 5.50
N LEU A 93 -11.95 1.00 5.40
CA LEU A 93 -12.51 1.84 4.36
C LEU A 93 -11.37 2.28 3.44
N SER A 94 -11.32 1.72 2.24
CA SER A 94 -10.20 1.90 1.32
C SER A 94 -10.60 2.64 0.05
N ARG A 95 -9.67 3.44 -0.50
CA ARG A 95 -9.83 4.09 -1.80
C ARG A 95 -8.49 4.22 -2.50
N LEU A 96 -8.52 4.20 -3.83
CA LEU A 96 -7.37 4.62 -4.64
C LEU A 96 -7.20 6.15 -4.53
N LEU A 97 -5.96 6.60 -4.44
CA LEU A 97 -5.62 8.02 -4.33
C LEU A 97 -5.29 8.63 -5.70
N CYS A 98 -4.24 8.13 -6.33
CA CYS A 98 -3.67 8.72 -7.53
C CYS A 98 -2.86 7.68 -8.31
N ARG A 99 -2.08 8.11 -9.29
CA ARG A 99 -1.01 7.32 -9.90
C ARG A 99 0.29 7.47 -9.11
N TYR A 100 1.21 6.53 -9.28
CA TYR A 100 2.51 6.48 -8.61
C TYR A 100 3.39 7.72 -8.85
N ASP A 101 3.19 8.40 -9.97
CA ASP A 101 3.96 9.58 -10.39
C ASP A 101 3.40 10.91 -9.83
N ASP A 102 2.24 10.88 -9.19
CA ASP A 102 1.70 12.01 -8.44
C ASP A 102 2.25 12.03 -7.00
N VAL A 103 3.52 12.37 -6.92
CA VAL A 103 4.30 12.36 -5.67
C VAL A 103 3.74 13.38 -4.66
N GLU A 104 3.24 14.51 -5.14
CA GLU A 104 2.67 15.56 -4.29
C GLU A 104 1.44 15.05 -3.54
N THR A 105 0.48 14.44 -4.23
CA THR A 105 -0.71 13.82 -3.60
C THR A 105 -0.32 12.72 -2.61
N VAL A 106 0.67 11.89 -2.92
CA VAL A 106 1.13 10.83 -2.01
C VAL A 106 1.70 11.42 -0.72
N TYR A 107 2.60 12.42 -0.80
CA TYR A 107 3.17 13.03 0.39
C TYR A 107 2.15 13.84 1.18
N ALA A 108 1.26 14.55 0.53
CA ALA A 108 0.15 15.23 1.21
C ALA A 108 -0.74 14.25 1.98
N ALA A 109 -1.06 13.09 1.38
CA ALA A 109 -1.82 12.04 2.05
C ALA A 109 -1.07 11.45 3.26
N LYS A 110 0.26 11.25 3.17
CA LYS A 110 1.08 10.78 4.29
C LYS A 110 1.10 11.78 5.46
N ILE A 111 1.30 13.06 5.17
CA ILE A 111 1.26 14.12 6.19
C ILE A 111 -0.12 14.16 6.85
N LEU A 112 -1.18 14.10 6.05
CA LEU A 112 -2.55 14.06 6.56
C LEU A 112 -2.83 12.81 7.39
N SER A 113 -2.31 11.67 7.00
CA SER A 113 -2.41 10.41 7.74
C SER A 113 -1.80 10.54 9.15
N ASP A 114 -0.58 11.08 9.22
CA ASP A 114 0.11 11.31 10.48
C ASP A 114 -0.63 12.31 11.37
N TYR A 115 -1.07 13.42 10.81
CA TYR A 115 -1.88 14.41 11.54
C TYR A 115 -3.17 13.82 12.09
N LEU A 116 -3.89 13.01 11.32
CA LEU A 116 -5.20 12.48 11.69
C LEU A 116 -5.13 11.33 12.69
N THR A 117 -4.13 10.46 12.57
CA THR A 117 -4.08 9.17 13.29
C THR A 117 -2.71 8.78 13.82
N GLY A 118 -1.67 9.59 13.61
CA GLY A 118 -0.29 9.29 14.02
C GLY A 118 -0.08 9.22 15.54
N SER A 119 -0.95 9.86 16.31
CA SER A 119 -0.98 9.76 17.76
C SER A 119 -2.41 9.63 18.29
N ASN A 120 -2.59 9.32 19.57
CA ASN A 120 -3.92 9.28 20.20
C ASN A 120 -4.61 10.63 20.23
N GLU A 121 -3.84 11.72 20.12
CA GLU A 121 -4.34 13.09 20.04
C GLU A 121 -4.74 13.49 18.62
N GLY A 122 -4.38 12.70 17.63
CA GLY A 122 -4.80 12.93 16.23
C GLY A 122 -6.33 13.04 16.15
N PRO A 123 -6.87 14.08 15.48
CA PRO A 123 -8.28 14.45 15.62
C PRO A 123 -9.25 13.33 15.22
N LEU A 124 -8.91 12.55 14.22
CA LEU A 124 -9.74 11.43 13.82
C LEU A 124 -9.64 10.28 14.83
N LYS A 125 -8.43 9.86 15.17
CA LYS A 125 -8.20 8.77 16.13
C LYS A 125 -8.83 9.09 17.49
N ARG A 126 -8.59 10.29 18.04
CA ARG A 126 -9.16 10.73 19.29
C ARG A 126 -10.69 10.66 19.29
N ALA A 127 -11.34 11.12 18.22
CA ALA A 127 -12.79 11.09 18.11
C ALA A 127 -13.39 9.67 18.21
N PHE A 128 -12.69 8.66 17.67
CA PHE A 128 -13.09 7.26 17.79
C PHE A 128 -12.87 6.68 19.18
N LEU A 129 -11.71 6.97 19.78
CA LEU A 129 -11.36 6.47 21.11
C LEU A 129 -12.29 7.05 22.19
N GLU A 130 -12.55 8.35 22.15
CA GLU A 130 -13.45 9.03 23.11
C GLU A 130 -14.90 8.50 23.06
N ARG A 131 -15.36 8.07 21.88
CA ARG A 131 -16.68 7.47 21.71
C ARG A 131 -16.74 5.96 21.96
N GLY A 132 -15.60 5.32 22.25
CA GLY A 132 -15.52 3.88 22.48
C GLY A 132 -15.92 3.05 21.27
N LEU A 133 -15.74 3.59 20.04
CA LEU A 133 -16.12 2.91 18.80
C LEU A 133 -15.03 1.98 18.28
N ALA A 134 -13.81 2.11 18.76
CA ALA A 134 -12.67 1.29 18.40
C ALA A 134 -11.59 1.32 19.47
N GLN A 135 -10.71 0.33 19.48
CA GLN A 135 -9.52 0.36 20.33
C GLN A 135 -8.34 1.05 19.64
N ASP A 136 -8.32 1.04 18.32
CA ASP A 136 -7.31 1.74 17.53
C ASP A 136 -7.85 2.15 16.16
N VAL A 137 -7.33 3.27 15.64
CA VAL A 137 -7.66 3.78 14.31
C VAL A 137 -6.40 4.27 13.63
N THR A 138 -6.19 3.85 12.39
CA THR A 138 -5.04 4.24 11.59
C THR A 138 -5.48 4.56 10.17
N LEU A 139 -5.01 5.66 9.61
CA LEU A 139 -5.12 5.95 8.19
C LEU A 139 -3.81 5.51 7.52
N GLU A 140 -3.82 4.39 6.82
CA GLU A 140 -2.65 3.85 6.14
C GLU A 140 -2.57 4.33 4.69
N ILE A 141 -1.38 4.76 4.27
CA ILE A 141 -1.10 5.14 2.88
C ILE A 141 -0.16 4.09 2.31
N SER A 142 -0.67 3.31 1.37
CA SER A 142 0.13 2.35 0.60
C SER A 142 0.67 3.03 -0.64
N ASP A 143 1.97 3.29 -0.66
CA ASP A 143 2.72 3.82 -1.80
C ASP A 143 3.76 2.81 -2.30
N GLY A 144 4.55 3.18 -3.29
CA GLY A 144 5.50 2.26 -3.94
C GLY A 144 4.83 1.24 -4.88
N ILE A 145 3.54 1.42 -5.14
CA ILE A 145 2.75 0.63 -6.10
C ILE A 145 2.18 1.54 -7.19
N TYR A 146 1.77 0.95 -8.32
CA TYR A 146 1.32 1.72 -9.49
C TYR A 146 0.11 2.62 -9.22
N GLN A 147 -0.77 2.22 -8.32
CA GLN A 147 -1.94 2.97 -7.88
C GLN A 147 -1.94 3.08 -6.36
N PRO A 148 -1.27 4.10 -5.79
CA PRO A 148 -1.30 4.37 -4.35
C PRO A 148 -2.72 4.40 -3.80
N SER A 149 -2.88 3.92 -2.57
CA SER A 149 -4.19 3.83 -1.92
C SER A 149 -4.13 4.31 -0.47
N ALA A 150 -5.27 4.74 0.03
CA ALA A 150 -5.48 5.04 1.44
C ALA A 150 -6.49 4.05 2.02
N ALA A 151 -6.26 3.63 3.26
CA ALA A 151 -7.15 2.78 4.01
C ALA A 151 -7.31 3.30 5.44
N LEU A 152 -8.52 3.69 5.81
CA LEU A 152 -8.86 3.92 7.21
C LEU A 152 -9.16 2.56 7.85
N ILE A 153 -8.27 2.13 8.75
CA ILE A 153 -8.38 0.86 9.45
C ILE A 153 -8.85 1.13 10.87
N VAL A 154 -9.98 0.56 11.22
CA VAL A 154 -10.59 0.65 12.55
C VAL A 154 -10.49 -0.72 13.20
N ARG A 155 -9.73 -0.82 14.29
CA ARG A 155 -9.41 -2.09 14.95
C ARG A 155 -10.25 -2.29 16.21
N ASN A 156 -10.64 -3.53 16.42
CA ASN A 156 -11.40 -3.97 17.60
C ASN A 156 -12.65 -3.12 17.83
N THR A 157 -13.43 -2.99 16.78
CA THR A 157 -14.80 -2.44 16.79
C THR A 157 -15.81 -3.60 16.81
N THR A 158 -17.10 -3.31 16.77
CA THR A 158 -18.15 -4.32 16.67
C THR A 158 -18.91 -4.19 15.36
N ARG A 159 -19.52 -5.28 14.88
CA ARG A 159 -20.22 -5.27 13.59
C ARG A 159 -21.40 -4.28 13.55
N ASP A 160 -22.10 -4.13 14.65
CA ASP A 160 -23.21 -3.16 14.79
C ASP A 160 -22.76 -1.70 14.87
N ALA A 161 -21.46 -1.46 15.09
CA ALA A 161 -20.88 -0.12 15.09
C ALA A 161 -20.48 0.38 13.70
N PHE A 162 -20.50 -0.43 12.64
CA PHE A 162 -19.98 -0.08 11.31
C PHE A 162 -20.59 1.20 10.72
N ASP A 163 -21.91 1.39 10.84
CA ASP A 163 -22.55 2.59 10.34
C ASP A 163 -22.17 3.83 11.18
N LYS A 164 -22.01 3.66 12.49
CA LYS A 164 -21.51 4.73 13.38
C LYS A 164 -20.08 5.11 13.03
N VAL A 165 -19.23 4.13 12.70
CA VAL A 165 -17.85 4.32 12.24
C VAL A 165 -17.82 5.18 10.98
N LYS A 166 -18.62 4.80 9.96
CA LYS A 166 -18.73 5.56 8.70
C LYS A 166 -19.21 6.99 8.94
N THR A 167 -20.25 7.14 9.75
CA THR A 167 -20.84 8.44 10.08
C THR A 167 -19.82 9.32 10.80
N LEU A 168 -19.15 8.81 11.83
CA LEU A 168 -18.16 9.57 12.58
C LEU A 168 -16.97 10.01 11.71
N ALA A 169 -16.45 9.12 10.87
CA ALA A 169 -15.38 9.47 9.94
C ALA A 169 -15.79 10.62 9.00
N ALA A 170 -17.02 10.58 8.50
CA ALA A 170 -17.56 11.64 7.65
C ALA A 170 -17.81 12.96 8.40
N GLU A 171 -18.28 12.90 9.64
CA GLU A 171 -18.49 14.09 10.51
C GLU A 171 -17.16 14.79 10.78
N VAL A 172 -16.17 14.08 11.32
CA VAL A 172 -14.86 14.63 11.64
C VAL A 172 -14.22 15.24 10.39
N THR A 173 -14.28 14.55 9.26
CA THR A 173 -13.73 15.08 7.99
C THR A 173 -14.43 16.36 7.57
N ARG A 174 -15.76 16.44 7.67
CA ARG A 174 -16.54 17.62 7.31
C ARG A 174 -16.20 18.80 8.24
N ASP A 175 -16.13 18.55 9.54
CA ASP A 175 -15.84 19.59 10.54
C ASP A 175 -14.44 20.16 10.33
N MET A 176 -13.46 19.31 10.03
CA MET A 176 -12.10 19.74 9.69
C MET A 176 -12.03 20.55 8.39
N LEU A 177 -12.80 20.15 7.35
CA LEU A 177 -12.87 20.92 6.11
C LEU A 177 -13.49 22.29 6.33
N ALA A 178 -14.43 22.43 7.27
CA ALA A 178 -15.09 23.71 7.61
C ALA A 178 -14.21 24.60 8.48
N ALA A 179 -13.51 24.02 9.48
CA ALA A 179 -12.68 24.78 10.44
C ALA A 179 -11.26 25.06 9.92
N GLY A 180 -10.77 24.27 8.94
CA GLY A 180 -9.37 24.21 8.57
C GLY A 180 -8.55 23.32 9.50
N LEU A 181 -7.27 23.15 9.17
CA LEU A 181 -6.33 22.42 10.04
C LEU A 181 -5.85 23.34 11.16
N ASP A 182 -5.80 22.82 12.37
CA ASP A 182 -5.21 23.54 13.50
C ASP A 182 -3.70 23.71 13.25
N ARG A 183 -3.21 24.93 13.52
CA ARG A 183 -1.80 25.32 13.34
C ARG A 183 -1.04 25.29 14.67
N ALA A 184 -1.48 24.46 15.61
CA ALA A 184 -0.79 24.36 16.90
C ALA A 184 0.67 23.91 16.80
#